data_61d1f1c7ddfdb681987f5f20f08b880c
#
_entry.id   61d1f1c7ddfdb681987f5f20f08b880c
#
_cell.length_a   1.000
_cell.length_b   1.000
_cell.length_c   1.000
_cell.angle_alpha   90.00
_cell.angle_beta   90.00
_cell.angle_gamma   90.00
#
_symmetry.space_group_name_H-M   'P 1'
#
loop_
_entity.id
_entity.type
_entity.pdbx_description
1 polymer ?
#
loop_
_entity_poly.entity_id
_entity_poly.type
_entity_poly.pdbx_seq_one_letter_code
_entity_poly.pdbx_strand_id
1 'polypeptide(L)'
;MPRSRDAVPQGSVPGRRQILKGAGVGAAGMAALALSSPALARSRAAACQGTMPAQEPVVWRCQTAWSLEDDFQSYIKTLAEVLGMLTEGRLQLEILPAGKVVPTDALAEAVSDGRLDACHRTLTLDSLRQPSIGLWGSGPAFGMDALTLLSWHRYGGGEALLQEIYAASGLKVHSLLYGALPTPAFGWFKRPIARVEDLNGMRFHAGGLAAQIYQELGATVFQLPIDEIIPALRRGEIEAAEFSTLSGDRALGLPEVLKVCMLQSHHQVAEQTELLINAERWAALPPAWQAMVEQATQAVTATLIGQQINQGATHYIEMREVQGVRFYKTPESVLRAQLQAWDRVTVRNSNGDPVFARVLDSMRRYAQRCVGWYTDATADRRMAYNHYFMQRSPKGTKE
;
A
#
# COMPACT_ATOMS: atom_id res chain seq x y z
N MET A 1 47.14 40.50 15.08
CA MET A 1 46.94 39.50 16.15
C MET A 1 45.97 38.44 15.63
N PRO A 2 46.44 37.21 15.32
CA PRO A 2 45.55 36.15 14.82
C PRO A 2 44.98 35.34 15.98
N ARG A 3 43.70 35.01 15.90
CA ARG A 3 42.99 34.13 16.84
C ARG A 3 43.22 32.65 16.48
N SER A 4 43.51 31.86 17.51
CA SER A 4 43.82 30.44 17.52
C SER A 4 42.69 29.58 16.94
N ARG A 5 43.06 28.60 16.15
CA ARG A 5 42.25 27.44 15.75
C ARG A 5 42.26 26.41 16.87
N ASP A 6 41.11 26.13 17.46
CA ASP A 6 40.95 24.99 18.37
C ASP A 6 40.81 23.71 17.56
N ALA A 7 41.68 22.76 17.83
CA ALA A 7 41.70 21.43 17.23
C ALA A 7 40.69 20.51 17.94
N VAL A 8 39.84 19.85 17.13
CA VAL A 8 38.94 18.78 17.59
C VAL A 8 39.79 17.49 17.77
N PRO A 9 39.70 16.79 18.92
CA PRO A 9 40.46 15.56 19.12
C PRO A 9 39.88 14.40 18.26
N GLN A 10 40.73 13.80 17.44
CA GLN A 10 40.43 12.55 16.73
C GLN A 10 40.43 11.39 17.71
N GLY A 11 39.22 10.83 17.99
CA GLY A 11 39.07 9.57 18.68
C GLY A 11 39.55 8.40 17.82
N SER A 12 40.56 7.67 18.27
CA SER A 12 41.13 6.49 17.65
C SER A 12 40.14 5.31 17.71
N VAL A 13 39.78 4.72 16.56
CA VAL A 13 39.01 3.48 16.43
C VAL A 13 39.90 2.29 16.78
N PRO A 14 39.55 1.42 17.75
CA PRO A 14 40.35 0.27 18.10
C PRO A 14 40.37 -0.77 16.99
N GLY A 15 41.58 -1.23 16.63
CA GLY A 15 41.79 -2.22 15.57
C GLY A 15 41.23 -3.60 15.91
N ARG A 16 40.79 -4.33 14.86
CA ARG A 16 40.17 -5.67 14.87
C ARG A 16 40.85 -6.76 15.73
N ARG A 17 42.09 -6.58 16.21
CA ARG A 17 42.83 -7.54 17.01
C ARG A 17 42.57 -7.49 18.52
N GLN A 18 41.89 -6.49 19.03
CA GLN A 18 41.61 -6.39 20.48
C GLN A 18 40.27 -7.01 20.91
N ILE A 19 39.42 -7.39 19.97
CA ILE A 19 38.08 -7.97 20.28
C ILE A 19 38.18 -9.47 20.66
N LEU A 20 39.31 -10.14 20.37
CA LEU A 20 39.46 -11.60 20.61
C LEU A 20 40.12 -11.99 21.93
N LYS A 21 40.43 -11.06 22.83
CA LYS A 21 41.07 -11.37 24.14
C LYS A 21 40.16 -11.19 25.38
N GLY A 22 38.86 -10.85 25.18
CA GLY A 22 37.91 -10.65 26.26
C GLY A 22 36.86 -11.75 26.45
N ALA A 23 36.97 -12.90 25.79
CA ALA A 23 36.00 -13.99 25.83
C ALA A 23 36.43 -15.12 26.81
N GLY A 24 36.47 -14.79 28.08
CA GLY A 24 36.81 -15.78 29.09
C GLY A 24 36.30 -15.41 30.47
N VAL A 25 35.03 -15.24 30.66
CA VAL A 25 34.23 -15.45 31.90
C VAL A 25 32.79 -15.09 31.57
N GLY A 26 31.91 -16.06 31.40
CA GLY A 26 30.48 -15.84 31.15
C GLY A 26 29.72 -17.00 30.50
N ALA A 27 30.24 -18.22 30.59
CA ALA A 27 29.61 -19.41 29.98
C ALA A 27 28.44 -20.00 30.81
N ALA A 28 27.93 -19.32 31.82
CA ALA A 28 26.87 -19.84 32.68
C ALA A 28 25.47 -19.19 32.47
N GLY A 29 25.36 -18.18 31.61
CA GLY A 29 24.09 -17.42 31.43
C GLY A 29 23.32 -17.67 30.14
N MET A 30 23.86 -18.40 29.14
CA MET A 30 23.20 -18.60 27.82
C MET A 30 22.64 -20.02 27.58
N ALA A 31 22.63 -20.88 28.58
CA ALA A 31 22.05 -22.23 28.45
C ALA A 31 20.52 -22.31 28.65
N ALA A 32 19.85 -21.22 29.03
CA ALA A 32 18.41 -21.23 29.31
C ALA A 32 17.50 -20.75 28.16
N LEU A 33 18.05 -20.29 27.05
CA LEU A 33 17.24 -19.80 25.90
C LEU A 33 17.25 -20.72 24.67
N ALA A 34 17.95 -21.84 24.70
CA ALA A 34 18.09 -22.80 23.58
C ALA A 34 17.20 -24.03 23.71
N LEU A 35 16.32 -24.15 24.71
CA LEU A 35 15.51 -25.37 24.93
C LEU A 35 14.02 -25.25 24.61
N SER A 36 13.59 -24.19 23.93
CA SER A 36 12.17 -24.06 23.54
C SER A 36 11.94 -24.09 22.02
N SER A 37 12.51 -25.03 21.29
CA SER A 37 12.20 -25.08 19.86
C SER A 37 12.19 -26.41 19.10
N PRO A 38 12.62 -27.58 19.59
CA PRO A 38 12.45 -28.78 18.77
C PRO A 38 11.04 -29.36 18.80
N ALA A 39 10.22 -29.06 19.83
CA ALA A 39 8.86 -29.58 19.92
C ALA A 39 7.88 -28.85 19.02
N LEU A 40 7.97 -27.52 18.93
CA LEU A 40 7.13 -26.70 18.02
C LEU A 40 7.49 -26.89 16.54
N ALA A 41 8.78 -27.07 16.22
CA ALA A 41 9.20 -27.38 14.86
C ALA A 41 8.81 -28.82 14.46
N ARG A 42 8.86 -29.77 15.38
CA ARG A 42 8.42 -31.16 15.13
C ARG A 42 6.91 -31.30 15.04
N SER A 43 6.12 -30.53 15.79
CA SER A 43 4.66 -30.54 15.67
C SER A 43 4.20 -29.91 14.34
N ARG A 44 4.90 -28.86 13.85
CA ARG A 44 4.64 -28.32 12.52
C ARG A 44 5.07 -29.25 11.37
N ALA A 45 6.20 -29.95 11.52
CA ALA A 45 6.67 -30.91 10.52
C ALA A 45 5.81 -32.19 10.48
N ALA A 46 5.26 -32.62 11.63
CA ALA A 46 4.34 -33.78 11.67
C ALA A 46 2.97 -33.44 11.03
N ALA A 47 2.55 -32.19 11.06
CA ALA A 47 1.33 -31.75 10.38
C ALA A 47 1.45 -31.76 8.84
N CYS A 48 2.69 -31.75 8.32
CA CYS A 48 2.94 -31.80 6.87
C CYS A 48 3.05 -33.24 6.28
N GLN A 49 2.98 -34.29 7.09
CA GLN A 49 3.07 -35.69 6.61
C GLN A 49 1.73 -36.42 6.60
N GLY A 50 0.64 -35.80 6.99
CA GLY A 50 -0.71 -36.34 6.85
C GLY A 50 -1.24 -36.07 5.44
N THR A 51 -1.68 -37.13 4.74
CA THR A 51 -2.64 -36.96 3.64
C THR A 51 -3.76 -36.02 4.11
N MET A 52 -3.97 -34.94 3.40
CA MET A 52 -5.04 -33.99 3.74
C MET A 52 -6.35 -34.74 3.89
N PRO A 53 -7.13 -34.57 4.98
CA PRO A 53 -8.42 -35.23 5.11
C PRO A 53 -9.23 -35.02 3.83
N ALA A 54 -9.95 -36.06 3.37
CA ALA A 54 -10.86 -35.94 2.26
C ALA A 54 -11.94 -34.90 2.63
N GLN A 55 -11.75 -33.67 2.18
CA GLN A 55 -12.68 -32.57 2.39
C GLN A 55 -13.44 -32.33 1.10
N GLU A 56 -14.74 -32.17 1.20
CA GLU A 56 -15.58 -31.74 0.08
C GLU A 56 -15.06 -30.45 -0.53
N PRO A 57 -15.08 -30.33 -1.86
CA PRO A 57 -14.69 -29.10 -2.52
C PRO A 57 -15.53 -27.92 -2.02
N VAL A 58 -14.86 -26.80 -1.74
CA VAL A 58 -15.46 -25.53 -1.31
C VAL A 58 -15.33 -24.53 -2.44
N VAL A 59 -16.44 -23.95 -2.87
CA VAL A 59 -16.45 -22.86 -3.85
C VAL A 59 -16.97 -21.61 -3.16
N TRP A 60 -16.16 -20.55 -3.14
CA TRP A 60 -16.57 -19.24 -2.63
C TRP A 60 -16.98 -18.34 -3.77
N ARG A 61 -18.18 -17.78 -3.68
CA ARG A 61 -18.65 -16.70 -4.55
C ARG A 61 -17.98 -15.41 -4.13
N CYS A 62 -17.03 -14.94 -4.94
CA CYS A 62 -16.21 -13.78 -4.67
C CYS A 62 -16.48 -12.66 -5.70
N GLN A 63 -17.22 -11.62 -5.33
CA GLN A 63 -17.42 -10.47 -6.20
C GLN A 63 -16.28 -9.49 -6.03
N THR A 64 -15.78 -8.95 -7.16
CA THR A 64 -14.76 -7.92 -7.15
C THR A 64 -15.37 -6.51 -7.25
N ALA A 65 -14.59 -5.50 -6.85
CA ALA A 65 -14.97 -4.11 -6.99
C ALA A 65 -14.79 -3.57 -8.43
N TRP A 66 -14.27 -4.37 -9.36
CA TRP A 66 -13.88 -3.96 -10.71
C TRP A 66 -14.54 -4.80 -11.79
N SER A 67 -14.50 -4.30 -13.04
CA SER A 67 -14.93 -5.04 -14.23
C SER A 67 -13.95 -6.19 -14.54
N LEU A 68 -14.35 -7.13 -15.41
CA LEU A 68 -13.50 -8.27 -15.77
C LEU A 68 -12.25 -7.87 -16.58
N GLU A 69 -12.30 -6.71 -17.21
CA GLU A 69 -11.25 -6.16 -18.07
C GLU A 69 -10.25 -5.31 -17.30
N ASP A 70 -10.54 -4.99 -16.03
CA ASP A 70 -9.70 -4.16 -15.19
C ASP A 70 -8.41 -4.89 -14.77
N ASP A 71 -7.29 -4.17 -14.69
CA ASP A 71 -5.99 -4.73 -14.27
C ASP A 71 -6.04 -5.35 -12.86
N PHE A 72 -6.87 -4.82 -11.97
CA PHE A 72 -7.07 -5.37 -10.62
C PHE A 72 -7.69 -6.77 -10.60
N GLN A 73 -8.36 -7.18 -11.69
CA GLN A 73 -8.83 -8.55 -11.83
C GLN A 73 -7.70 -9.57 -11.88
N SER A 74 -6.52 -9.18 -12.37
CA SER A 74 -5.34 -10.05 -12.35
C SER A 74 -4.95 -10.47 -10.93
N TYR A 75 -5.24 -9.64 -9.92
CA TYR A 75 -4.88 -9.88 -8.52
C TYR A 75 -5.67 -11.03 -7.93
N ILE A 76 -6.99 -10.99 -8.06
CA ILE A 76 -7.85 -12.06 -7.55
C ILE A 76 -7.72 -13.34 -8.38
N LYS A 77 -7.47 -13.24 -9.69
CA LYS A 77 -7.19 -14.40 -10.54
C LYS A 77 -5.91 -15.11 -10.11
N THR A 78 -4.82 -14.37 -9.91
CA THR A 78 -3.55 -14.93 -9.38
C THR A 78 -3.76 -15.58 -8.02
N LEU A 79 -4.53 -14.96 -7.13
CA LEU A 79 -4.84 -15.55 -5.82
C LEU A 79 -5.66 -16.84 -5.96
N ALA A 80 -6.67 -16.85 -6.83
CA ALA A 80 -7.49 -18.04 -7.09
C ALA A 80 -6.68 -19.21 -7.64
N GLU A 81 -5.75 -18.94 -8.57
CA GLU A 81 -4.83 -19.94 -9.13
C GLU A 81 -3.92 -20.53 -8.04
N VAL A 82 -3.30 -19.68 -7.21
CA VAL A 82 -2.44 -20.12 -6.10
C VAL A 82 -3.22 -20.94 -5.08
N LEU A 83 -4.42 -20.51 -4.71
CA LEU A 83 -5.29 -21.26 -3.80
C LEU A 83 -5.69 -22.60 -4.39
N GLY A 84 -6.06 -22.65 -5.67
CA GLY A 84 -6.36 -23.88 -6.39
C GLY A 84 -5.18 -24.85 -6.37
N MET A 85 -3.96 -24.39 -6.63
CA MET A 85 -2.76 -25.22 -6.56
C MET A 85 -2.47 -25.74 -5.15
N LEU A 86 -2.55 -24.89 -4.12
CA LEU A 86 -2.25 -25.25 -2.74
C LEU A 86 -3.26 -26.24 -2.15
N THR A 87 -4.52 -26.17 -2.59
CA THR A 87 -5.61 -27.02 -2.08
C THR A 87 -5.97 -28.17 -3.03
N GLU A 88 -5.16 -28.42 -4.06
CA GLU A 88 -5.40 -29.45 -5.08
C GLU A 88 -6.78 -29.28 -5.75
N GLY A 89 -7.19 -28.00 -6.00
CA GLY A 89 -8.47 -27.65 -6.60
C GLY A 89 -9.68 -27.73 -5.66
N ARG A 90 -9.48 -27.99 -4.38
CA ARG A 90 -10.59 -28.17 -3.41
C ARG A 90 -11.11 -26.87 -2.83
N LEU A 91 -10.34 -25.77 -2.80
CA LEU A 91 -10.83 -24.43 -2.52
C LEU A 91 -10.76 -23.59 -3.79
N GLN A 92 -11.90 -23.15 -4.28
CA GLN A 92 -12.04 -22.40 -5.52
C GLN A 92 -12.74 -21.06 -5.27
N LEU A 93 -12.37 -20.05 -6.03
CA LEU A 93 -13.06 -18.76 -6.06
C LEU A 93 -13.86 -18.64 -7.36
N GLU A 94 -15.18 -18.55 -7.27
CA GLU A 94 -16.04 -18.11 -8.37
C GLU A 94 -15.96 -16.58 -8.43
N ILE A 95 -15.14 -16.05 -9.35
CA ILE A 95 -14.88 -14.61 -9.47
C ILE A 95 -16.02 -13.96 -10.24
N LEU A 96 -16.74 -13.04 -9.59
CA LEU A 96 -17.86 -12.28 -10.13
C LEU A 96 -17.45 -10.81 -10.33
N PRO A 97 -17.78 -10.19 -11.48
CA PRO A 97 -17.45 -8.78 -11.72
C PRO A 97 -18.25 -7.82 -10.82
N ALA A 98 -17.82 -6.56 -10.77
CA ALA A 98 -18.54 -5.48 -10.10
C ALA A 98 -20.03 -5.43 -10.52
N GLY A 99 -20.90 -5.22 -9.55
CA GLY A 99 -22.34 -5.09 -9.79
C GLY A 99 -23.09 -6.39 -10.09
N LYS A 100 -22.42 -7.55 -10.13
CA LYS A 100 -23.07 -8.83 -10.48
C LYS A 100 -24.09 -9.29 -9.43
N VAL A 101 -23.80 -9.11 -8.16
CA VAL A 101 -24.67 -9.49 -7.04
C VAL A 101 -25.15 -8.26 -6.31
N VAL A 102 -24.24 -7.32 -5.99
CA VAL A 102 -24.52 -6.07 -5.29
C VAL A 102 -23.68 -4.93 -5.88
N PRO A 103 -24.09 -3.67 -5.72
CA PRO A 103 -23.24 -2.51 -6.00
C PRO A 103 -21.94 -2.57 -5.19
N THR A 104 -20.87 -1.94 -5.70
CA THR A 104 -19.52 -2.00 -5.12
C THR A 104 -19.46 -1.48 -3.67
N ASP A 105 -20.26 -0.47 -3.36
CA ASP A 105 -20.36 0.13 -2.02
C ASP A 105 -21.10 -0.74 -0.98
N ALA A 106 -21.77 -1.81 -1.42
CA ALA A 106 -22.48 -2.78 -0.59
C ALA A 106 -21.75 -4.12 -0.43
N LEU A 107 -20.48 -4.22 -0.89
CA LEU A 107 -19.72 -5.48 -0.87
C LEU A 107 -19.48 -6.01 0.54
N ALA A 108 -19.11 -5.14 1.50
CA ALA A 108 -18.79 -5.57 2.85
C ALA A 108 -20.02 -6.14 3.57
N GLU A 109 -21.17 -5.47 3.42
CA GLU A 109 -22.45 -5.93 3.98
C GLU A 109 -22.90 -7.25 3.33
N ALA A 110 -22.73 -7.38 2.01
CA ALA A 110 -23.08 -8.62 1.29
C ALA A 110 -22.23 -9.82 1.69
N VAL A 111 -20.97 -9.60 2.04
CA VAL A 111 -20.11 -10.62 2.62
C VAL A 111 -20.52 -10.92 4.06
N SER A 112 -20.78 -9.90 4.86
CA SER A 112 -21.19 -10.05 6.25
C SER A 112 -22.51 -10.82 6.43
N ASP A 113 -23.49 -10.60 5.55
CA ASP A 113 -24.79 -11.27 5.60
C ASP A 113 -24.87 -12.59 4.80
N GLY A 114 -23.77 -13.01 4.16
CA GLY A 114 -23.66 -14.29 3.45
C GLY A 114 -24.24 -14.33 2.04
N ARG A 115 -24.66 -13.18 1.46
CA ARG A 115 -25.01 -13.11 0.01
C ARG A 115 -23.82 -13.37 -0.87
N LEU A 116 -22.60 -13.06 -0.37
CA LEU A 116 -21.30 -13.40 -0.94
C LEU A 116 -20.48 -14.16 0.11
N ASP A 117 -19.65 -15.11 -0.32
CA ASP A 117 -18.72 -15.79 0.58
C ASP A 117 -17.47 -14.95 0.82
N ALA A 118 -17.07 -14.18 -0.21
CA ALA A 118 -15.94 -13.25 -0.14
C ALA A 118 -16.12 -12.08 -1.12
N CYS A 119 -15.30 -11.04 -0.96
CA CYS A 119 -15.12 -10.03 -2.00
C CYS A 119 -13.66 -9.59 -2.12
N HIS A 120 -13.29 -9.13 -3.32
CA HIS A 120 -12.00 -8.50 -3.61
C HIS A 120 -12.19 -7.01 -3.85
N ARG A 121 -11.53 -6.16 -3.05
CA ARG A 121 -11.71 -4.72 -3.07
C ARG A 121 -10.49 -3.98 -2.51
N THR A 122 -10.50 -2.65 -2.52
CA THR A 122 -9.60 -1.83 -1.72
C THR A 122 -10.27 -1.37 -0.43
N LEU A 123 -9.47 -1.12 0.58
CA LEU A 123 -9.94 -0.60 1.89
C LEU A 123 -10.49 0.82 1.77
N THR A 124 -9.99 1.62 0.85
CA THR A 124 -10.40 3.02 0.66
C THR A 124 -11.88 3.17 0.28
N LEU A 125 -12.53 2.12 -0.24
CA LEU A 125 -13.97 2.13 -0.53
C LEU A 125 -14.83 2.43 0.70
N ASP A 126 -14.39 2.02 1.90
CA ASP A 126 -15.11 2.29 3.14
C ASP A 126 -14.70 3.60 3.83
N SER A 127 -13.67 4.28 3.33
CA SER A 127 -13.10 5.46 3.99
C SER A 127 -14.06 6.65 4.13
N LEU A 128 -15.11 6.73 3.32
CA LEU A 128 -16.15 7.74 3.45
C LEU A 128 -17.09 7.48 4.64
N ARG A 129 -17.35 6.19 4.92
CA ARG A 129 -18.20 5.77 6.05
C ARG A 129 -17.41 5.66 7.34
N GLN A 130 -16.16 5.18 7.22
CA GLN A 130 -15.25 4.92 8.33
C GLN A 130 -13.86 5.49 8.02
N PRO A 131 -13.60 6.77 8.30
CA PRO A 131 -12.34 7.44 7.97
C PRO A 131 -11.09 6.72 8.50
N SER A 132 -11.18 6.04 9.65
CA SER A 132 -10.06 5.29 10.22
C SER A 132 -9.55 4.16 9.30
N ILE A 133 -10.40 3.55 8.45
CA ILE A 133 -9.98 2.56 7.45
C ILE A 133 -9.14 3.21 6.35
N GLY A 134 -9.39 4.46 6.02
CA GLY A 134 -8.60 5.20 5.03
C GLY A 134 -7.11 5.34 5.39
N LEU A 135 -6.74 5.17 6.67
CA LEU A 135 -5.34 5.20 7.12
C LEU A 135 -4.49 4.04 6.58
N TRP A 136 -5.09 2.95 6.05
CA TRP A 136 -4.35 1.86 5.41
C TRP A 136 -3.82 2.21 4.01
N GLY A 137 -3.94 3.46 3.57
CA GLY A 137 -3.41 3.91 2.28
C GLY A 137 -3.17 5.41 2.23
N SER A 138 -4.11 6.21 2.72
CA SER A 138 -4.10 7.67 2.59
C SER A 138 -3.06 8.34 3.49
N GLY A 139 -2.60 9.51 3.04
CA GLY A 139 -1.62 10.33 3.74
C GLY A 139 -0.18 9.83 3.60
N PRO A 140 0.77 10.48 4.28
CA PRO A 140 2.19 10.17 4.24
C PRO A 140 2.58 8.95 5.08
N ALA A 141 1.66 8.37 5.86
CA ALA A 141 1.85 7.23 6.76
C ALA A 141 3.18 7.27 7.54
N PHE A 142 3.60 8.46 8.00
CA PHE A 142 4.87 8.69 8.73
C PHE A 142 6.12 8.22 7.98
N GLY A 143 6.09 8.24 6.64
CA GLY A 143 7.20 7.79 5.79
C GLY A 143 7.24 6.31 5.47
N MET A 144 6.24 5.54 5.92
CA MET A 144 6.09 4.15 5.47
C MET A 144 5.74 4.12 3.98
N ASP A 145 6.37 3.22 3.24
CA ASP A 145 5.95 2.83 1.90
C ASP A 145 4.93 1.68 1.95
N ALA A 146 4.49 1.19 0.80
CA ALA A 146 3.50 0.12 0.70
C ALA A 146 3.89 -1.15 1.47
N LEU A 147 5.17 -1.56 1.42
CA LEU A 147 5.67 -2.73 2.14
C LEU A 147 5.77 -2.49 3.64
N THR A 148 6.25 -1.33 4.04
CA THR A 148 6.37 -0.97 5.46
C THR A 148 4.99 -0.79 6.10
N LEU A 149 4.01 -0.27 5.35
CA LEU A 149 2.63 -0.18 5.80
C LEU A 149 2.01 -1.57 5.98
N LEU A 150 2.25 -2.49 5.05
CA LEU A 150 1.82 -3.89 5.18
C LEU A 150 2.53 -4.59 6.35
N SER A 151 3.80 -4.25 6.59
CA SER A 151 4.55 -4.74 7.74
C SER A 151 3.98 -4.21 9.07
N TRP A 152 3.56 -2.93 9.12
CA TRP A 152 2.82 -2.40 10.27
C TRP A 152 1.50 -3.15 10.48
N HIS A 153 0.75 -3.41 9.40
CA HIS A 153 -0.50 -4.15 9.49
C HIS A 153 -0.29 -5.49 10.20
N ARG A 154 0.72 -6.27 9.81
CA ARG A 154 1.00 -7.62 10.34
C ARG A 154 1.69 -7.63 11.70
N TYR A 155 2.66 -6.75 11.91
CA TYR A 155 3.56 -6.80 13.07
C TYR A 155 3.43 -5.60 14.00
N GLY A 156 2.70 -4.57 13.60
CA GLY A 156 2.48 -3.33 14.35
C GLY A 156 1.09 -3.20 14.98
N GLY A 157 0.26 -4.25 14.84
CA GLY A 157 -1.10 -4.27 15.41
C GLY A 157 -2.19 -3.77 14.48
N GLY A 158 -1.87 -3.47 13.21
CA GLY A 158 -2.85 -2.99 12.22
C GLY A 158 -3.96 -4.00 11.95
N GLU A 159 -3.63 -5.30 11.84
CA GLU A 159 -4.61 -6.36 11.61
C GLU A 159 -5.68 -6.42 12.72
N ALA A 160 -5.26 -6.41 13.98
CA ALA A 160 -6.19 -6.42 15.10
C ALA A 160 -7.08 -5.16 15.12
N LEU A 161 -6.50 -3.98 14.82
CA LEU A 161 -7.25 -2.74 14.74
C LEU A 161 -8.29 -2.76 13.61
N LEU A 162 -7.94 -3.32 12.44
CA LEU A 162 -8.87 -3.43 11.31
C LEU A 162 -10.03 -4.38 11.65
N GLN A 163 -9.75 -5.53 12.26
CA GLN A 163 -10.78 -6.46 12.72
C GLN A 163 -11.70 -5.82 13.78
N GLU A 164 -11.14 -5.04 14.72
CA GLU A 164 -11.94 -4.29 15.69
C GLU A 164 -12.87 -3.28 15.02
N ILE A 165 -12.40 -2.57 14.00
CA ILE A 165 -13.21 -1.61 13.24
C ILE A 165 -14.38 -2.31 12.55
N TYR A 166 -14.14 -3.43 11.88
CA TYR A 166 -15.21 -4.20 11.25
C TYR A 166 -16.23 -4.73 12.27
N ALA A 167 -15.75 -5.27 13.37
CA ALA A 167 -16.62 -5.76 14.44
C ALA A 167 -17.47 -4.64 15.06
N ALA A 168 -16.87 -3.47 15.30
CA ALA A 168 -17.58 -2.29 15.82
C ALA A 168 -18.63 -1.75 14.84
N SER A 169 -18.41 -1.94 13.53
CA SER A 169 -19.39 -1.61 12.47
C SER A 169 -20.47 -2.69 12.29
N GLY A 170 -20.48 -3.74 13.12
CA GLY A 170 -21.43 -4.85 13.05
C GLY A 170 -21.16 -5.83 11.90
N LEU A 171 -20.02 -5.72 11.21
CA LEU A 171 -19.67 -6.61 10.10
C LEU A 171 -19.04 -7.90 10.61
N LYS A 172 -19.61 -9.04 10.21
CA LYS A 172 -19.13 -10.39 10.53
C LYS A 172 -18.22 -10.89 9.41
N VAL A 173 -16.99 -10.38 9.39
CA VAL A 173 -16.03 -10.64 8.30
C VAL A 173 -14.65 -10.96 8.84
N HIS A 174 -13.85 -11.63 8.00
CA HIS A 174 -12.41 -11.84 8.18
C HIS A 174 -11.67 -11.18 7.04
N SER A 175 -10.70 -10.32 7.34
CA SER A 175 -9.97 -9.51 6.39
C SER A 175 -8.56 -10.03 6.20
N LEU A 176 -8.14 -10.22 4.96
CA LEU A 176 -6.76 -10.54 4.58
C LEU A 176 -6.27 -9.52 3.55
N LEU A 177 -5.26 -8.73 3.91
CA LEU A 177 -4.66 -7.77 2.99
C LEU A 177 -3.63 -8.45 2.08
N TYR A 178 -3.66 -8.08 0.80
CA TYR A 178 -2.69 -8.53 -0.20
C TYR A 178 -2.55 -7.52 -1.33
N GLY A 179 -1.53 -7.65 -2.18
CA GLY A 179 -1.39 -6.83 -3.38
C GLY A 179 -1.20 -5.34 -3.08
N ALA A 180 -0.27 -5.00 -2.18
CA ALA A 180 0.07 -3.61 -1.88
C ALA A 180 0.51 -2.86 -3.15
N LEU A 181 -0.17 -1.76 -3.47
CA LEU A 181 0.07 -0.91 -4.62
C LEU A 181 1.03 0.22 -4.28
N PRO A 182 1.88 0.66 -5.23
CA PRO A 182 2.79 1.77 -5.01
C PRO A 182 2.04 3.11 -4.90
N THR A 183 2.77 4.13 -4.42
CA THR A 183 2.28 5.51 -4.36
C THR A 183 1.77 5.97 -5.72
N PRO A 184 0.54 6.48 -5.82
CA PRO A 184 0.00 7.08 -7.03
C PRO A 184 0.71 8.39 -7.37
N ALA A 185 0.49 8.89 -8.59
CA ALA A 185 0.90 10.22 -8.99
C ALA A 185 0.18 11.29 -8.14
N PHE A 186 0.79 12.47 -7.97
CA PHE A 186 0.09 13.62 -7.38
C PHE A 186 -1.18 13.97 -8.17
N GLY A 187 -1.17 13.72 -9.46
CA GLY A 187 -2.35 13.83 -10.30
C GLY A 187 -2.01 14.17 -11.74
N TRP A 188 -3.07 14.25 -12.52
CA TRP A 188 -3.09 14.58 -13.95
C TRP A 188 -3.69 15.97 -14.14
N PHE A 189 -3.00 16.79 -14.95
CA PHE A 189 -3.28 18.21 -15.08
C PHE A 189 -3.21 18.67 -16.54
N LYS A 190 -3.81 19.83 -16.83
CA LYS A 190 -3.63 20.51 -18.13
C LYS A 190 -2.26 21.19 -18.24
N ARG A 191 -1.70 21.67 -17.11
CA ARG A 191 -0.39 22.33 -16.97
C ARG A 191 0.33 21.86 -15.71
N PRO A 192 1.68 21.95 -15.66
CA PRO A 192 2.42 21.61 -14.45
C PRO A 192 2.02 22.49 -13.26
N ILE A 193 2.00 21.91 -12.08
CA ILE A 193 1.82 22.60 -10.80
C ILE A 193 3.20 23.03 -10.31
N ALA A 194 3.44 24.33 -10.25
CA ALA A 194 4.72 24.90 -9.82
C ALA A 194 4.71 25.31 -8.33
N ARG A 195 3.54 25.65 -7.79
CA ARG A 195 3.33 26.12 -6.42
C ARG A 195 1.93 25.74 -5.93
N VAL A 196 1.71 25.83 -4.61
CA VAL A 196 0.45 25.39 -3.98
C VAL A 196 -0.74 26.23 -4.49
N GLU A 197 -0.54 27.51 -4.71
CA GLU A 197 -1.57 28.44 -5.18
C GLU A 197 -2.14 28.08 -6.56
N ASP A 198 -1.42 27.28 -7.34
CA ASP A 198 -1.90 26.77 -8.63
C ASP A 198 -3.10 25.81 -8.47
N LEU A 199 -3.33 25.30 -7.26
CA LEU A 199 -4.47 24.43 -6.91
C LEU A 199 -5.70 25.23 -6.45
N ASN A 200 -5.57 26.53 -6.12
CA ASN A 200 -6.67 27.32 -5.59
C ASN A 200 -7.87 27.35 -6.54
N GLY A 201 -9.01 26.85 -6.05
CA GLY A 201 -10.25 26.78 -6.82
C GLY A 201 -10.25 25.78 -7.97
N MET A 202 -9.17 25.02 -8.16
CA MET A 202 -9.10 23.99 -9.21
C MET A 202 -10.14 22.89 -8.94
N ARG A 203 -10.99 22.62 -9.91
CA ARG A 203 -11.95 21.52 -9.85
C ARG A 203 -11.21 20.21 -10.08
N PHE A 204 -11.03 19.46 -8.98
CA PHE A 204 -10.17 18.30 -8.91
C PHE A 204 -10.94 17.04 -8.49
N HIS A 205 -10.69 15.91 -9.14
CA HIS A 205 -11.18 14.63 -8.64
C HIS A 205 -10.14 13.97 -7.72
N ALA A 206 -10.59 13.59 -6.53
CA ALA A 206 -9.85 12.73 -5.59
C ALA A 206 -10.83 12.02 -4.66
N GLY A 207 -10.45 10.86 -4.12
CA GLY A 207 -11.27 10.05 -3.23
C GLY A 207 -10.79 10.02 -1.77
N GLY A 208 -11.65 9.54 -0.89
CA GLY A 208 -11.32 9.21 0.49
C GLY A 208 -10.68 10.33 1.31
N LEU A 209 -9.71 9.98 2.15
CA LEU A 209 -8.94 10.95 2.94
C LEU A 209 -8.01 11.81 2.06
N ALA A 210 -7.59 11.33 0.90
CA ALA A 210 -6.79 12.13 -0.04
C ALA A 210 -7.58 13.36 -0.50
N ALA A 211 -8.89 13.25 -0.73
CA ALA A 211 -9.76 14.37 -1.05
C ALA A 211 -9.66 15.51 -0.02
N GLN A 212 -9.58 15.18 1.27
CA GLN A 212 -9.43 16.18 2.33
C GLN A 212 -8.07 16.91 2.26
N ILE A 213 -7.00 16.23 1.83
CA ILE A 213 -5.68 16.87 1.64
C ILE A 213 -5.75 17.88 0.49
N TYR A 214 -6.36 17.53 -0.66
CA TYR A 214 -6.50 18.45 -1.79
C TYR A 214 -7.39 19.65 -1.44
N GLN A 215 -8.45 19.45 -0.64
CA GLN A 215 -9.25 20.56 -0.10
C GLN A 215 -8.43 21.51 0.76
N GLU A 216 -7.60 20.98 1.66
CA GLU A 216 -6.68 21.78 2.48
C GLU A 216 -5.60 22.52 1.66
N LEU A 217 -5.29 22.04 0.46
CA LEU A 217 -4.41 22.69 -0.50
C LEU A 217 -5.13 23.74 -1.37
N GLY A 218 -6.44 23.95 -1.18
CA GLY A 218 -7.24 24.95 -1.85
C GLY A 218 -8.01 24.48 -3.08
N ALA A 219 -7.98 23.18 -3.42
CA ALA A 219 -8.76 22.66 -4.53
C ALA A 219 -10.25 22.51 -4.19
N THR A 220 -11.11 22.66 -5.19
CA THR A 220 -12.52 22.29 -5.12
C THR A 220 -12.65 20.82 -5.53
N VAL A 221 -12.80 19.94 -4.55
CA VAL A 221 -12.74 18.48 -4.79
C VAL A 221 -14.11 17.90 -5.08
N PHE A 222 -14.15 17.08 -6.13
CA PHE A 222 -15.28 16.26 -6.55
C PHE A 222 -14.93 14.79 -6.36
N GLN A 223 -15.80 14.04 -5.70
CA GLN A 223 -15.68 12.58 -5.56
C GLN A 223 -16.66 11.94 -6.54
N LEU A 224 -16.19 11.56 -7.70
CA LEU A 224 -16.99 11.01 -8.79
C LEU A 224 -16.88 9.49 -8.84
N PRO A 225 -17.91 8.77 -9.30
CA PRO A 225 -17.79 7.39 -9.72
C PRO A 225 -16.70 7.23 -10.81
N ILE A 226 -16.04 6.07 -10.86
CA ILE A 226 -14.91 5.82 -11.76
C ILE A 226 -15.27 6.08 -13.23
N ASP A 227 -16.45 5.63 -13.65
CA ASP A 227 -16.98 5.79 -15.01
C ASP A 227 -17.33 7.24 -15.37
N GLU A 228 -17.47 8.13 -14.39
CA GLU A 228 -17.76 9.55 -14.60
C GLU A 228 -16.52 10.44 -14.67
N ILE A 229 -15.32 9.98 -14.26
CA ILE A 229 -14.10 10.79 -14.21
C ILE A 229 -13.73 11.31 -15.62
N ILE A 230 -13.60 10.44 -16.59
CA ILE A 230 -13.22 10.83 -17.97
C ILE A 230 -14.31 11.66 -18.66
N PRO A 231 -15.61 11.32 -18.58
CA PRO A 231 -16.69 12.19 -19.05
C PRO A 231 -16.66 13.59 -18.44
N ALA A 232 -16.49 13.72 -17.12
CA ALA A 232 -16.44 15.01 -16.42
C ALA A 232 -15.22 15.86 -16.85
N LEU A 233 -14.04 15.24 -17.06
CA LEU A 233 -12.87 15.91 -17.63
C LEU A 233 -13.13 16.43 -19.04
N ARG A 234 -13.78 15.64 -19.91
CA ARG A 234 -14.11 16.03 -21.27
C ARG A 234 -15.14 17.16 -21.35
N ARG A 235 -16.13 17.17 -20.44
CA ARG A 235 -17.12 18.26 -20.31
C ARG A 235 -16.55 19.50 -19.63
N GLY A 236 -15.35 19.39 -19.02
CA GLY A 236 -14.73 20.48 -18.26
C GLY A 236 -15.41 20.75 -16.90
N GLU A 237 -16.14 19.79 -16.37
CA GLU A 237 -16.73 19.85 -15.03
C GLU A 237 -15.64 19.74 -13.95
N ILE A 238 -14.60 18.94 -14.23
CA ILE A 238 -13.34 18.91 -13.48
C ILE A 238 -12.18 19.25 -14.44
N GLU A 239 -11.06 19.72 -13.88
CA GLU A 239 -9.90 20.20 -14.63
C GLU A 239 -8.68 19.31 -14.46
N ALA A 240 -8.68 18.52 -13.38
CA ALA A 240 -7.60 17.63 -13.01
C ALA A 240 -8.16 16.45 -12.19
N ALA A 241 -7.40 15.37 -12.12
CA ALA A 241 -7.77 14.17 -11.36
C ALA A 241 -6.53 13.43 -10.85
N GLU A 242 -6.67 12.77 -9.72
CA GLU A 242 -5.88 11.60 -9.34
C GLU A 242 -6.79 10.36 -9.32
N PHE A 243 -6.21 9.17 -9.49
CA PHE A 243 -7.04 7.97 -9.47
C PHE A 243 -6.33 6.78 -8.81
N SER A 244 -5.20 6.32 -9.38
CA SER A 244 -4.57 5.08 -8.94
C SER A 244 -3.08 5.03 -9.31
N THR A 245 -2.55 3.83 -9.55
CA THR A 245 -1.21 3.65 -10.11
C THR A 245 -1.13 4.20 -11.54
N LEU A 246 0.07 4.43 -12.05
CA LEU A 246 0.23 4.87 -13.46
C LEU A 246 -0.39 3.89 -14.46
N SER A 247 -0.40 2.59 -14.15
CA SER A 247 -1.06 1.59 -14.99
C SER A 247 -2.58 1.72 -14.93
N GLY A 248 -3.15 1.91 -13.74
CA GLY A 248 -4.58 2.16 -13.56
C GLY A 248 -5.03 3.48 -14.21
N ASP A 249 -4.25 4.54 -14.05
CA ASP A 249 -4.48 5.85 -14.69
C ASP A 249 -4.53 5.73 -16.22
N ARG A 250 -3.60 4.93 -16.78
CA ARG A 250 -3.55 4.63 -18.22
C ARG A 250 -4.79 3.83 -18.66
N ALA A 251 -5.16 2.80 -17.93
CA ALA A 251 -6.31 1.97 -18.24
C ALA A 251 -7.63 2.77 -18.16
N LEU A 252 -7.74 3.71 -17.21
CA LEU A 252 -8.87 4.63 -17.11
C LEU A 252 -8.97 5.60 -18.30
N GLY A 253 -7.83 5.89 -18.99
CA GLY A 253 -7.79 6.82 -20.13
C GLY A 253 -7.39 8.25 -19.74
N LEU A 254 -6.83 8.49 -18.56
CA LEU A 254 -6.34 9.81 -18.14
C LEU A 254 -5.31 10.40 -19.13
N PRO A 255 -4.33 9.63 -19.68
CA PRO A 255 -3.37 10.13 -20.67
C PRO A 255 -3.99 10.60 -21.98
N GLU A 256 -5.21 10.18 -22.29
CA GLU A 256 -5.92 10.62 -23.49
C GLU A 256 -6.45 12.05 -23.36
N VAL A 257 -6.85 12.42 -22.13
CA VAL A 257 -7.52 13.71 -21.85
C VAL A 257 -6.53 14.73 -21.27
N LEU A 258 -5.59 14.30 -20.43
CA LEU A 258 -4.61 15.13 -19.74
C LEU A 258 -3.19 14.70 -20.11
N LYS A 259 -2.32 15.68 -20.45
CA LYS A 259 -0.96 15.41 -20.93
C LYS A 259 0.15 15.77 -19.94
N VAL A 260 -0.21 16.16 -18.73
CA VAL A 260 0.75 16.46 -17.66
C VAL A 260 0.44 15.58 -16.47
N CYS A 261 1.42 14.76 -16.08
CA CYS A 261 1.37 13.96 -14.87
C CYS A 261 2.43 14.46 -13.88
N MET A 262 2.00 14.82 -12.67
CA MET A 262 2.89 15.22 -11.58
C MET A 262 3.21 14.00 -10.72
N LEU A 263 4.48 13.58 -10.71
CA LEU A 263 4.95 12.45 -9.91
C LEU A 263 5.33 12.90 -8.49
N GLN A 264 5.38 11.95 -7.56
CA GLN A 264 5.73 12.13 -6.15
C GLN A 264 4.65 12.88 -5.37
N SER A 265 4.12 12.22 -4.37
CA SER A 265 3.07 12.79 -3.52
C SER A 265 3.07 12.16 -2.13
N HIS A 266 2.51 12.90 -1.18
CA HIS A 266 2.23 12.46 0.18
C HIS A 266 0.73 12.31 0.46
N HIS A 267 -0.15 12.44 -0.56
CA HIS A 267 -1.59 12.32 -0.35
C HIS A 267 -2.02 10.87 -0.08
N GLN A 268 -1.27 9.92 -0.65
CA GLN A 268 -1.53 8.49 -0.53
C GLN A 268 -0.21 7.74 -0.75
N VAL A 269 0.28 7.03 0.28
CA VAL A 269 1.57 6.32 0.16
C VAL A 269 1.43 4.97 -0.51
N ALA A 270 0.24 4.38 -0.42
CA ALA A 270 -0.07 3.06 -0.94
C ALA A 270 -1.58 2.89 -1.11
N GLU A 271 -1.97 1.84 -1.80
CA GLU A 271 -3.29 1.25 -1.72
C GLU A 271 -3.15 -0.19 -1.28
N GLN A 272 -4.08 -0.68 -0.45
CA GLN A 272 -4.09 -2.08 -0.03
C GLN A 272 -5.33 -2.75 -0.60
N THR A 273 -5.15 -3.82 -1.37
CA THR A 273 -6.27 -4.68 -1.73
C THR A 273 -6.57 -5.66 -0.62
N GLU A 274 -7.80 -6.08 -0.55
CA GLU A 274 -8.35 -6.92 0.51
C GLU A 274 -9.12 -8.08 -0.08
N LEU A 275 -8.88 -9.28 0.46
CA LEU A 275 -9.81 -10.38 0.40
C LEU A 275 -10.64 -10.34 1.70
N LEU A 276 -11.87 -9.87 1.61
CA LEU A 276 -12.81 -9.84 2.72
C LEU A 276 -13.69 -11.09 2.64
N ILE A 277 -13.71 -11.90 3.71
CA ILE A 277 -14.34 -13.21 3.75
C ILE A 277 -15.43 -13.22 4.81
N ASN A 278 -16.57 -13.84 4.54
CA ASN A 278 -17.60 -14.06 5.54
C ASN A 278 -17.02 -14.84 6.74
N ALA A 279 -17.26 -14.38 7.97
CA ALA A 279 -16.64 -14.92 9.18
C ALA A 279 -17.01 -16.40 9.42
N GLU A 280 -18.24 -16.84 9.07
CA GLU A 280 -18.68 -18.24 9.22
C GLU A 280 -18.00 -19.11 8.16
N ARG A 281 -17.86 -18.62 6.90
CA ARG A 281 -17.13 -19.33 5.84
C ARG A 281 -15.66 -19.49 6.16
N TRP A 282 -15.03 -18.45 6.74
CA TRP A 282 -13.66 -18.54 7.24
C TRP A 282 -13.52 -19.57 8.36
N ALA A 283 -14.37 -19.52 9.37
CA ALA A 283 -14.35 -20.41 10.52
C ALA A 283 -14.63 -21.88 10.14
N ALA A 284 -15.38 -22.11 9.06
CA ALA A 284 -15.68 -23.45 8.54
C ALA A 284 -14.50 -24.10 7.81
N LEU A 285 -13.46 -23.34 7.42
CA LEU A 285 -12.27 -23.92 6.81
C LEU A 285 -11.43 -24.68 7.85
N PRO A 286 -10.84 -25.83 7.47
CA PRO A 286 -9.83 -26.48 8.29
C PRO A 286 -8.66 -25.51 8.59
N PRO A 287 -8.03 -25.59 9.78
CA PRO A 287 -6.89 -24.73 10.11
C PRO A 287 -5.74 -24.76 9.09
N ALA A 288 -5.51 -25.91 8.45
CA ALA A 288 -4.52 -26.04 7.39
C ALA A 288 -4.88 -25.20 6.15
N TRP A 289 -6.17 -25.13 5.78
CA TRP A 289 -6.61 -24.31 4.65
C TRP A 289 -6.63 -22.82 4.99
N GLN A 290 -6.99 -22.45 6.22
CA GLN A 290 -6.85 -21.07 6.68
C GLN A 290 -5.39 -20.62 6.53
N ALA A 291 -4.42 -21.42 7.01
CA ALA A 291 -3.00 -21.13 6.85
C ALA A 291 -2.58 -21.07 5.37
N MET A 292 -3.13 -21.91 4.48
CA MET A 292 -2.86 -21.83 3.03
C MET A 292 -3.38 -20.54 2.43
N VAL A 293 -4.57 -20.09 2.79
CA VAL A 293 -5.13 -18.81 2.30
C VAL A 293 -4.26 -17.64 2.78
N GLU A 294 -3.87 -17.62 4.05
CA GLU A 294 -2.97 -16.60 4.61
C GLU A 294 -1.61 -16.58 3.89
N GLN A 295 -1.01 -17.75 3.63
CA GLN A 295 0.27 -17.83 2.91
C GLN A 295 0.12 -17.46 1.43
N ALA A 296 -0.98 -17.85 0.79
CA ALA A 296 -1.28 -17.48 -0.59
C ALA A 296 -1.37 -15.96 -0.75
N THR A 297 -2.08 -15.25 0.15
CA THR A 297 -2.15 -13.78 0.09
C THR A 297 -0.78 -13.13 0.22
N GLN A 298 0.13 -13.71 1.02
CA GLN A 298 1.51 -13.21 1.16
C GLN A 298 2.35 -13.46 -0.09
N ALA A 299 2.30 -14.67 -0.64
CA ALA A 299 3.04 -15.02 -1.85
C ALA A 299 2.57 -14.19 -3.05
N VAL A 300 1.25 -14.05 -3.21
CA VAL A 300 0.65 -13.23 -4.27
C VAL A 300 1.03 -11.76 -4.11
N THR A 301 1.07 -11.23 -2.89
CA THR A 301 1.54 -9.85 -2.63
C THR A 301 2.94 -9.62 -3.20
N ALA A 302 3.89 -10.53 -2.96
CA ALA A 302 5.25 -10.41 -3.49
C ALA A 302 5.28 -10.44 -5.03
N THR A 303 4.50 -11.32 -5.64
CA THR A 303 4.35 -11.42 -7.10
C THR A 303 3.79 -10.11 -7.69
N LEU A 304 2.70 -9.60 -7.12
CA LEU A 304 2.03 -8.39 -7.61
C LEU A 304 2.90 -7.14 -7.48
N ILE A 305 3.66 -7.00 -6.40
CA ILE A 305 4.61 -5.88 -6.24
C ILE A 305 5.66 -5.90 -7.36
N GLY A 306 6.22 -7.08 -7.67
CA GLY A 306 7.16 -7.24 -8.78
C GLY A 306 6.54 -6.88 -10.13
N GLN A 307 5.33 -7.34 -10.38
CA GLN A 307 4.57 -7.01 -11.59
C GLN A 307 4.30 -5.51 -11.71
N GLN A 308 3.84 -4.85 -10.64
CA GLN A 308 3.56 -3.42 -10.62
C GLN A 308 4.80 -2.56 -10.91
N ILE A 309 5.97 -2.93 -10.38
CA ILE A 309 7.23 -2.24 -10.69
C ILE A 309 7.54 -2.36 -12.18
N ASN A 310 7.44 -3.56 -12.75
CA ASN A 310 7.76 -3.81 -14.16
C ASN A 310 6.75 -3.15 -15.12
N GLN A 311 5.46 -3.34 -14.87
CA GLN A 311 4.39 -2.76 -15.70
C GLN A 311 4.37 -1.24 -15.61
N GLY A 312 4.48 -0.68 -14.39
CA GLY A 312 4.54 0.76 -14.20
C GLY A 312 5.70 1.41 -14.95
N ALA A 313 6.89 0.79 -14.96
CA ALA A 313 8.03 1.27 -15.75
C ALA A 313 7.75 1.21 -17.25
N THR A 314 7.14 0.13 -17.75
CA THR A 314 6.79 -0.03 -19.16
C THR A 314 5.76 1.02 -19.60
N HIS A 315 4.68 1.17 -18.85
CA HIS A 315 3.62 2.14 -19.14
C HIS A 315 4.13 3.59 -19.01
N TYR A 316 5.00 3.88 -18.04
CA TYR A 316 5.65 5.19 -17.92
C TYR A 316 6.41 5.58 -19.21
N ILE A 317 7.21 4.65 -19.76
CA ILE A 317 7.97 4.87 -20.99
C ILE A 317 7.02 5.03 -22.19
N GLU A 318 6.02 4.14 -22.33
CA GLU A 318 5.03 4.21 -23.42
C GLU A 318 4.26 5.53 -23.41
N MET A 319 3.72 5.93 -22.25
CA MET A 319 2.99 7.20 -22.12
C MET A 319 3.86 8.40 -22.49
N ARG A 320 5.15 8.40 -22.09
CA ARG A 320 6.08 9.48 -22.38
C ARG A 320 6.46 9.54 -23.85
N GLU A 321 6.82 8.40 -24.46
CA GLU A 321 7.44 8.34 -25.78
C GLU A 321 6.41 8.23 -26.92
N VAL A 322 5.28 7.55 -26.65
CA VAL A 322 4.25 7.29 -27.66
C VAL A 322 3.03 8.21 -27.50
N GLN A 323 2.56 8.38 -26.24
CA GLN A 323 1.32 9.12 -25.99
C GLN A 323 1.56 10.62 -25.71
N GLY A 324 2.82 11.06 -25.65
CA GLY A 324 3.19 12.46 -25.49
C GLY A 324 2.90 13.04 -24.09
N VAL A 325 2.81 12.17 -23.07
CA VAL A 325 2.65 12.60 -21.68
C VAL A 325 3.94 13.22 -21.17
N ARG A 326 3.82 14.36 -20.53
CA ARG A 326 4.92 15.06 -19.85
C ARG A 326 4.87 14.78 -18.35
N PHE A 327 5.89 14.12 -17.86
CA PHE A 327 6.03 13.80 -16.44
C PHE A 327 6.91 14.84 -15.73
N TYR A 328 6.43 15.35 -14.61
CA TYR A 328 7.15 16.31 -13.76
C TYR A 328 7.23 15.78 -12.34
N LYS A 329 8.31 16.10 -11.66
CA LYS A 329 8.39 15.93 -10.20
C LYS A 329 7.60 17.04 -9.53
N THR A 330 6.84 16.68 -8.51
CA THR A 330 6.15 17.66 -7.67
C THR A 330 7.18 18.51 -6.92
N PRO A 331 7.05 19.84 -6.94
CA PRO A 331 7.95 20.73 -6.21
C PRO A 331 7.97 20.43 -4.71
N GLU A 332 9.15 20.59 -4.09
CA GLU A 332 9.31 20.31 -2.66
C GLU A 332 8.38 21.19 -1.79
N SER A 333 8.13 22.42 -2.19
CA SER A 333 7.18 23.32 -1.52
C SER A 333 5.76 22.75 -1.49
N VAL A 334 5.31 22.12 -2.58
CA VAL A 334 4.01 21.46 -2.68
C VAL A 334 3.99 20.20 -1.82
N LEU A 335 5.07 19.39 -1.84
CA LEU A 335 5.18 18.22 -0.98
C LEU A 335 5.12 18.57 0.51
N ARG A 336 5.81 19.64 0.93
CA ARG A 336 5.75 20.14 2.32
C ARG A 336 4.35 20.65 2.69
N ALA A 337 3.67 21.31 1.77
CA ALA A 337 2.29 21.75 1.99
C ALA A 337 1.32 20.56 2.15
N GLN A 338 1.53 19.46 1.43
CA GLN A 338 0.76 18.23 1.63
C GLN A 338 0.93 17.65 3.05
N LEU A 339 2.16 17.64 3.60
CA LEU A 339 2.40 17.21 4.98
C LEU A 339 1.67 18.10 5.98
N GLN A 340 1.72 19.42 5.81
CA GLN A 340 0.99 20.36 6.66
C GLN A 340 -0.54 20.22 6.52
N ALA A 341 -1.03 19.96 5.31
CA ALA A 341 -2.45 19.67 5.08
C ALA A 341 -2.86 18.37 5.80
N TRP A 342 -2.03 17.35 5.73
CA TRP A 342 -2.27 16.10 6.45
C TRP A 342 -2.32 16.27 7.96
N ASP A 343 -1.45 17.11 8.53
CA ASP A 343 -1.50 17.41 9.97
C ASP A 343 -2.88 17.98 10.36
N ARG A 344 -3.45 18.88 9.56
CA ARG A 344 -4.80 19.44 9.82
C ARG A 344 -5.90 18.38 9.63
N VAL A 345 -5.79 17.54 8.60
CA VAL A 345 -6.72 16.44 8.34
C VAL A 345 -6.74 15.46 9.50
N THR A 346 -5.56 15.07 10.01
CA THR A 346 -5.47 14.10 11.11
C THR A 346 -6.00 14.65 12.42
N VAL A 347 -5.74 15.92 12.73
CA VAL A 347 -6.31 16.59 13.91
C VAL A 347 -7.84 16.60 13.86
N ARG A 348 -8.41 16.99 12.72
CA ARG A 348 -9.87 17.05 12.54
C ARG A 348 -10.52 15.67 12.69
N ASN A 349 -9.98 14.65 12.03
CA ASN A 349 -10.54 13.29 12.09
C ASN A 349 -10.33 12.65 13.48
N SER A 350 -9.17 12.87 14.12
CA SER A 350 -8.91 12.34 15.47
C SER A 350 -9.82 12.94 16.54
N ASN A 351 -10.23 14.20 16.40
CA ASN A 351 -11.18 14.84 17.31
C ASN A 351 -12.60 14.26 17.19
N GLY A 352 -12.97 13.78 16.00
CA GLY A 352 -14.28 13.19 15.72
C GLY A 352 -14.34 11.67 15.89
N ASP A 353 -13.20 10.98 15.85
CA ASP A 353 -13.14 9.52 15.87
C ASP A 353 -11.96 9.02 16.76
N PRO A 354 -12.24 8.52 17.98
CA PRO A 354 -11.21 7.94 18.84
C PRO A 354 -10.49 6.72 18.22
N VAL A 355 -11.15 5.98 17.33
CA VAL A 355 -10.54 4.84 16.63
C VAL A 355 -9.51 5.34 15.64
N PHE A 356 -9.82 6.41 14.89
CA PHE A 356 -8.87 7.07 14.01
C PHE A 356 -7.60 7.49 14.76
N ALA A 357 -7.75 8.11 15.92
CA ALA A 357 -6.62 8.52 16.75
C ALA A 357 -5.76 7.32 17.22
N ARG A 358 -6.38 6.20 17.60
CA ARG A 358 -5.67 4.98 18.01
C ARG A 358 -4.90 4.35 16.86
N VAL A 359 -5.51 4.25 15.68
CA VAL A 359 -4.85 3.72 14.47
C VAL A 359 -3.65 4.59 14.13
N LEU A 360 -3.85 5.91 14.07
CA LEU A 360 -2.80 6.89 13.75
C LEU A 360 -1.62 6.80 14.74
N ASP A 361 -1.89 6.66 16.04
CA ASP A 361 -0.86 6.52 17.08
C ASP A 361 -0.10 5.18 16.97
N SER A 362 -0.79 4.08 16.64
CA SER A 362 -0.17 2.78 16.36
C SER A 362 0.79 2.88 15.17
N MET A 363 0.36 3.49 14.05
CA MET A 363 1.19 3.74 12.88
C MET A 363 2.42 4.58 13.22
N ARG A 364 2.23 5.68 13.97
CA ARG A 364 3.32 6.57 14.38
C ARG A 364 4.40 5.84 15.17
N ARG A 365 4.02 5.07 16.20
CA ARG A 365 4.98 4.29 17.00
C ARG A 365 5.74 3.27 16.18
N TYR A 366 5.05 2.59 15.28
CA TYR A 366 5.68 1.62 14.39
C TYR A 366 6.65 2.28 13.43
N ALA A 367 6.22 3.34 12.75
CA ALA A 367 7.04 4.07 11.80
C ALA A 367 8.28 4.69 12.45
N GLN A 368 8.15 5.29 13.63
CA GLN A 368 9.28 5.86 14.37
C GLN A 368 10.40 4.85 14.57
N ARG A 369 10.06 3.59 14.89
CA ARG A 369 11.03 2.50 15.07
C ARG A 369 11.53 1.94 13.76
N CYS A 370 10.62 1.57 12.85
CA CYS A 370 10.96 0.77 11.68
C CYS A 370 11.43 1.63 10.50
N VAL A 371 10.78 2.76 10.23
CA VAL A 371 11.22 3.68 9.17
C VAL A 371 12.51 4.37 9.57
N GLY A 372 12.66 4.77 10.85
CA GLY A 372 13.91 5.35 11.36
C GLY A 372 15.09 4.40 11.12
N TRP A 373 14.99 3.15 11.59
CA TRP A 373 16.00 2.14 11.35
C TRP A 373 16.28 1.91 9.85
N TYR A 374 15.22 1.79 9.04
CA TYR A 374 15.37 1.52 7.62
C TYR A 374 16.05 2.67 6.87
N THR A 375 15.75 3.91 7.27
CA THR A 375 16.40 5.12 6.73
C THR A 375 17.89 5.16 7.08
N ASP A 376 18.25 4.79 8.30
CA ASP A 376 19.66 4.76 8.72
C ASP A 376 20.45 3.58 8.13
N ALA A 377 19.78 2.43 7.91
CA ALA A 377 20.41 1.20 7.42
C ALA A 377 20.56 1.15 5.89
N THR A 378 19.80 1.94 5.12
CA THR A 378 19.78 1.87 3.66
C THR A 378 20.35 3.13 3.01
N ALA A 379 21.25 2.94 2.03
CA ALA A 379 21.71 4.06 1.21
C ALA A 379 20.59 4.55 0.26
N ASP A 380 20.57 5.87 -0.03
CA ASP A 380 19.62 6.42 -1.02
C ASP A 380 19.90 5.79 -2.40
N ARG A 381 18.95 5.00 -2.89
CA ARG A 381 19.05 4.34 -4.20
C ARG A 381 19.19 5.32 -5.36
N ARG A 382 18.79 6.61 -5.20
CA ARG A 382 19.02 7.65 -6.21
C ARG A 382 20.51 7.94 -6.41
N MET A 383 21.32 7.81 -5.37
CA MET A 383 22.76 7.98 -5.47
C MET A 383 23.36 6.95 -6.45
N ALA A 384 23.01 5.67 -6.28
CA ALA A 384 23.47 4.62 -7.19
C ALA A 384 22.91 4.80 -8.61
N TYR A 385 21.61 5.06 -8.75
CA TYR A 385 20.99 5.30 -10.05
C TYR A 385 21.67 6.46 -10.80
N ASN A 386 21.87 7.59 -10.13
CA ASN A 386 22.52 8.77 -10.74
C ASN A 386 23.97 8.49 -11.12
N HIS A 387 24.67 7.68 -10.32
CA HIS A 387 26.06 7.29 -10.63
C HIS A 387 26.15 6.53 -11.95
N TYR A 388 25.25 5.59 -12.21
CA TYR A 388 25.32 4.74 -13.41
C TYR A 388 24.63 5.36 -14.64
N PHE A 389 23.59 6.17 -14.47
CA PHE A 389 22.74 6.57 -15.58
C PHE A 389 22.67 8.09 -15.81
N MET A 390 23.09 8.92 -14.83
CA MET A 390 23.01 10.37 -14.92
C MET A 390 24.38 11.06 -14.98
N GLN A 391 25.48 10.31 -15.06
CA GLN A 391 26.80 10.91 -15.31
C GLN A 391 26.77 11.59 -16.67
N ARG A 392 27.03 12.90 -16.68
CA ARG A 392 27.20 13.67 -17.93
C ARG A 392 28.27 12.98 -18.76
N SER A 393 27.97 12.64 -20.01
CA SER A 393 29.01 12.37 -21.00
C SER A 393 30.10 13.45 -20.87
N PRO A 394 31.38 13.08 -20.81
CA PRO A 394 32.45 14.07 -20.83
C PRO A 394 32.20 14.97 -22.04
N LYS A 395 32.14 16.28 -21.80
CA LYS A 395 32.02 17.28 -22.87
C LYS A 395 33.14 17.03 -23.87
N GLY A 396 32.74 16.76 -25.11
CA GLY A 396 33.42 16.85 -26.34
C GLY A 396 34.94 16.99 -26.32
N THR A 397 35.63 15.96 -26.77
CA THR A 397 36.78 16.19 -27.64
C THR A 397 36.28 16.89 -28.89
N LYS A 398 36.63 18.16 -29.03
CA LYS A 398 36.61 18.85 -30.30
C LYS A 398 37.66 18.14 -31.19
N GLU A 399 37.25 17.57 -32.29
CA GLU A 399 37.99 17.52 -33.55
C GLU A 399 37.20 18.27 -34.63
#